data_9cdd53645998a798225409a84ea7f1ae
#
_entry.id   9cdd53645998a798225409a84ea7f1ae
#
_cell.length_a   1.000
_cell.length_b   1.000
_cell.length_c   1.000
_cell.angle_alpha   90.00
_cell.angle_beta   90.00
_cell.angle_gamma   90.00
#
_symmetry.space_group_name_H-M   'P 1'
#
loop_
_entity.id
_entity.type
_entity.pdbx_description
1 polymer ?
#
loop_
_entity_poly.entity_id
_entity_poly.type
_entity_poly.pdbx_seq_one_letter_code
_entity_poly.pdbx_strand_id
1 'polypeptide(L)'
;MSRRRKADKRDIIPDPKFGDVVLTKFMNSIMYEGKKSAAERIVYGALDQMEKKTKQNPVELFHEALRNVMPALEVRSRRVGGATYQVPVEVRSDRRQALAIRWIISSARGRNENTMVERLSGELLDAANNRGTAVKKREDTHRMAEANRAFSHYRW
;
A
#
# COMPACT_ATOMS: atom_id res chain seq x y z
N MET A 1 1.14 24.35 -11.21
CA MET A 1 -0.12 23.69 -10.75
C MET A 1 -1.30 24.61 -11.05
N SER A 2 -2.36 24.10 -11.64
CA SER A 2 -3.56 24.87 -11.89
C SER A 2 -4.36 25.10 -10.61
N ARG A 3 -4.62 26.34 -10.23
CA ARG A 3 -5.48 26.68 -9.09
C ARG A 3 -6.98 26.61 -9.46
N ARG A 4 -7.33 26.64 -10.75
CA ARG A 4 -8.71 26.72 -11.24
C ARG A 4 -9.32 25.37 -11.62
N ARG A 5 -8.50 24.36 -11.92
CA ARG A 5 -8.95 23.02 -12.34
C ARG A 5 -8.28 21.94 -11.53
N LYS A 6 -9.06 20.99 -11.08
CA LYS A 6 -8.60 19.71 -10.57
C LYS A 6 -8.50 18.76 -11.77
N ALA A 7 -7.40 18.04 -11.89
CA ALA A 7 -7.25 17.06 -12.96
C ALA A 7 -8.33 15.97 -12.84
N ASP A 8 -8.92 15.61 -13.96
CA ASP A 8 -9.90 14.52 -14.01
C ASP A 8 -9.22 13.19 -13.68
N LYS A 9 -9.90 12.37 -12.89
CA LYS A 9 -9.42 11.02 -12.57
C LYS A 9 -9.65 10.13 -13.79
N ARG A 10 -8.59 9.50 -14.29
CA ARG A 10 -8.71 8.51 -15.37
C ARG A 10 -9.35 7.24 -14.83
N ASP A 11 -10.27 6.66 -15.59
CA ASP A 11 -10.83 5.36 -15.29
C ASP A 11 -9.76 4.28 -15.48
N ILE A 12 -9.70 3.37 -14.53
CA ILE A 12 -8.77 2.25 -14.55
C ILE A 12 -9.52 1.00 -14.99
N ILE A 13 -9.06 0.41 -16.07
CA ILE A 13 -9.63 -0.82 -16.62
C ILE A 13 -9.30 -1.97 -15.63
N PRO A 14 -10.28 -2.79 -15.26
CA PRO A 14 -10.04 -3.97 -14.43
C PRO A 14 -9.03 -4.93 -15.06
N ASP A 15 -8.36 -5.71 -14.22
CA ASP A 15 -7.43 -6.73 -14.66
C ASP A 15 -8.13 -7.80 -15.54
N PRO A 16 -7.57 -8.17 -16.71
CA PRO A 16 -8.21 -9.12 -17.62
C PRO A 16 -8.27 -10.55 -17.05
N LYS A 17 -7.37 -10.94 -16.16
CA LYS A 17 -7.32 -12.30 -15.61
C LYS A 17 -8.29 -12.49 -14.44
N PHE A 18 -8.41 -11.51 -13.55
CA PHE A 18 -9.21 -11.59 -12.32
C PHE A 18 -10.34 -10.55 -12.26
N GLY A 19 -10.38 -9.59 -13.15
CA GLY A 19 -11.39 -8.54 -13.18
C GLY A 19 -11.28 -7.53 -12.01
N ASP A 20 -10.10 -7.38 -11.43
CA ASP A 20 -9.88 -6.58 -10.21
C ASP A 20 -9.19 -5.24 -10.53
N VAL A 21 -9.87 -4.14 -10.21
CA VAL A 21 -9.36 -2.77 -10.38
C VAL A 21 -8.20 -2.48 -9.42
N VAL A 22 -8.24 -3.01 -8.21
CA VAL A 22 -7.18 -2.78 -7.21
C VAL A 22 -5.90 -3.46 -7.63
N LEU A 23 -6.01 -4.64 -8.22
CA LEU A 23 -4.87 -5.37 -8.76
C LEU A 23 -4.22 -4.58 -9.92
N THR A 24 -5.02 -3.97 -10.80
CA THR A 24 -4.50 -3.08 -11.85
C THR A 24 -3.77 -1.86 -11.27
N LYS A 25 -4.32 -1.23 -10.22
CA LYS A 25 -3.65 -0.13 -9.52
C LYS A 25 -2.32 -0.57 -8.94
N PHE A 26 -2.27 -1.79 -8.39
CA PHE A 26 -1.05 -2.37 -7.84
C PHE A 26 0.00 -2.60 -8.93
N MET A 27 -0.38 -3.17 -10.08
CA MET A 27 0.50 -3.35 -11.24
C MET A 27 1.07 -2.03 -11.74
N ASN A 28 0.22 -1.01 -11.85
CA ASN A 28 0.65 0.33 -12.25
C ASN A 28 1.64 0.96 -11.25
N SER A 29 1.52 0.64 -9.97
CA SER A 29 2.38 1.18 -8.92
C SER A 29 3.74 0.46 -8.84
N ILE A 30 3.79 -0.84 -9.16
CA ILE A 30 5.04 -1.60 -9.19
C ILE A 30 5.85 -1.36 -10.47
N MET A 31 5.20 -0.88 -11.52
CA MET A 31 5.80 -0.63 -12.83
C MET A 31 6.91 0.41 -12.77
N TYR A 32 8.02 0.15 -13.46
CA TYR A 32 9.09 1.10 -13.73
C TYR A 32 9.17 1.41 -15.23
N GLU A 33 9.47 2.66 -15.56
CA GLU A 33 9.77 3.10 -16.93
C GLU A 33 8.68 2.74 -17.95
N GLY A 34 7.44 2.60 -17.51
CA GLY A 34 6.34 2.22 -18.37
C GLY A 34 6.32 0.75 -18.81
N LYS A 35 7.18 -0.10 -18.25
CA LYS A 35 7.28 -1.54 -18.58
C LYS A 35 6.13 -2.34 -17.97
N LYS A 36 4.92 -2.17 -18.48
CA LYS A 36 3.72 -2.80 -17.92
C LYS A 36 3.73 -4.31 -18.00
N SER A 37 4.20 -4.88 -19.11
CA SER A 37 4.30 -6.34 -19.29
C SER A 37 5.21 -7.02 -18.23
N ALA A 38 6.27 -6.35 -17.84
CA ALA A 38 7.14 -6.82 -16.75
C ALA A 38 6.42 -6.77 -15.39
N ALA A 39 5.70 -5.69 -15.11
CA ALA A 39 4.89 -5.55 -13.89
C ALA A 39 3.79 -6.62 -13.81
N GLU A 40 3.08 -6.87 -14.89
CA GLU A 40 2.05 -7.93 -14.98
C GLU A 40 2.66 -9.31 -14.71
N ARG A 41 3.79 -9.63 -15.33
CA ARG A 41 4.50 -10.89 -15.11
C ARG A 41 4.92 -11.08 -13.65
N ILE A 42 5.39 -10.04 -12.99
CA ILE A 42 5.77 -10.08 -11.57
C ILE A 42 4.54 -10.33 -10.70
N VAL A 43 3.46 -9.58 -10.90
CA VAL A 43 2.25 -9.70 -10.08
C VAL A 43 1.56 -11.04 -10.28
N TYR A 44 1.36 -11.48 -11.52
CA TYR A 44 0.77 -12.79 -11.78
C TYR A 44 1.64 -13.93 -11.28
N GLY A 45 2.95 -13.85 -11.46
CA GLY A 45 3.88 -14.83 -10.92
C GLY A 45 3.85 -14.91 -9.40
N ALA A 46 3.72 -13.78 -8.72
CA ALA A 46 3.59 -13.73 -7.27
C ALA A 46 2.27 -14.37 -6.80
N LEU A 47 1.15 -14.07 -7.46
CA LEU A 47 -0.15 -14.67 -7.16
C LEU A 47 -0.13 -16.20 -7.38
N ASP A 48 0.44 -16.66 -8.48
CA ASP A 48 0.59 -18.11 -8.78
C ASP A 48 1.44 -18.82 -7.71
N GLN A 49 2.51 -18.17 -7.23
CA GLN A 49 3.31 -18.73 -6.13
C GLN A 49 2.55 -18.78 -4.80
N MET A 50 1.76 -17.75 -4.51
CA MET A 50 0.91 -17.73 -3.32
C MET A 50 -0.11 -18.86 -3.36
N GLU A 51 -0.80 -19.05 -4.48
CA GLU A 51 -1.75 -20.14 -4.67
C GLU A 51 -1.11 -21.52 -4.49
N LYS A 52 0.06 -21.76 -5.08
CA LYS A 52 0.81 -23.01 -4.92
C LYS A 52 1.21 -23.31 -3.48
N LYS A 53 1.57 -22.27 -2.70
CA LYS A 53 2.00 -22.42 -1.31
C LYS A 53 0.83 -22.61 -0.33
N THR A 54 -0.27 -21.90 -0.53
CA THR A 54 -1.39 -21.84 0.43
C THR A 54 -2.59 -22.66 0.00
N LYS A 55 -2.71 -22.96 -1.31
CA LYS A 55 -3.88 -23.60 -1.94
C LYS A 55 -5.19 -22.83 -1.71
N GLN A 56 -5.08 -21.52 -1.51
CA GLN A 56 -6.19 -20.59 -1.33
C GLN A 56 -6.28 -19.64 -2.53
N ASN A 57 -7.41 -18.93 -2.65
CA ASN A 57 -7.60 -17.94 -3.69
C ASN A 57 -6.56 -16.79 -3.54
N PRO A 58 -5.66 -16.60 -4.51
CA PRO A 58 -4.58 -15.62 -4.40
C PRO A 58 -5.08 -14.17 -4.36
N VAL A 59 -6.22 -13.87 -5.00
CA VAL A 59 -6.80 -12.53 -5.00
C VAL A 59 -7.39 -12.18 -3.64
N GLU A 60 -8.03 -13.13 -2.96
CA GLU A 60 -8.52 -12.92 -1.60
C GLU A 60 -7.39 -12.67 -0.62
N LEU A 61 -6.31 -13.46 -0.72
CA LEU A 61 -5.09 -13.25 0.06
C LEU A 61 -4.44 -11.88 -0.21
N PHE A 62 -4.43 -11.45 -1.46
CA PHE A 62 -3.95 -10.12 -1.84
C PHE A 62 -4.79 -9.01 -1.19
N HIS A 63 -6.11 -9.11 -1.23
CA HIS A 63 -6.98 -8.14 -0.56
C HIS A 63 -6.85 -8.18 0.96
N GLU A 64 -6.66 -9.35 1.55
CA GLU A 64 -6.39 -9.48 2.98
C GLU A 64 -5.07 -8.81 3.37
N ALA A 65 -4.02 -9.06 2.60
CA ALA A 65 -2.72 -8.39 2.79
C ALA A 65 -2.86 -6.86 2.73
N LEU A 66 -3.60 -6.34 1.74
CA LEU A 66 -3.86 -4.90 1.65
C LEU A 66 -4.61 -4.38 2.86
N ARG A 67 -5.69 -5.03 3.29
CA ARG A 67 -6.47 -4.64 4.48
C ARG A 67 -5.59 -4.59 5.73
N ASN A 68 -4.72 -5.57 5.91
CA ASN A 68 -3.83 -5.66 7.06
C ASN A 68 -2.76 -4.56 7.08
N VAL A 69 -2.41 -3.99 5.93
CA VAL A 69 -1.41 -2.91 5.81
C VAL A 69 -2.04 -1.52 5.78
N MET A 70 -3.32 -1.41 5.47
CA MET A 70 -4.02 -0.11 5.42
C MET A 70 -3.97 0.62 6.76
N PRO A 71 -3.40 1.85 6.83
CA PRO A 71 -3.40 2.63 8.06
C PRO A 71 -4.74 3.34 8.27
N ALA A 72 -5.22 3.38 9.52
CA ALA A 72 -6.39 4.19 9.91
C ALA A 72 -6.00 5.65 10.18
N LEU A 73 -4.80 5.86 10.73
CA LEU A 73 -4.26 7.16 11.14
C LEU A 73 -2.91 7.40 10.49
N GLU A 74 -2.63 8.66 10.21
CA GLU A 74 -1.30 9.15 9.84
C GLU A 74 -0.97 10.41 10.63
N VAL A 75 0.27 10.81 10.62
CA VAL A 75 0.73 12.05 11.26
C VAL A 75 1.04 13.07 10.17
N ARG A 76 0.50 14.28 10.31
CA ARG A 76 0.78 15.41 9.43
C ARG A 76 1.39 16.56 10.20
N SER A 77 2.43 17.15 9.62
CA SER A 77 3.04 18.34 10.17
C SER A 77 2.14 19.56 9.99
N ARG A 78 1.91 20.30 11.06
CA ARG A 78 1.21 21.60 11.03
C ARG A 78 2.03 22.63 11.78
N ARG A 79 2.18 23.80 11.18
CA ARG A 79 2.87 24.94 11.82
C ARG A 79 1.84 25.82 12.51
N VAL A 80 2.01 26.01 13.83
CA VAL A 80 1.16 26.86 14.66
C VAL A 80 2.06 27.74 15.51
N GLY A 81 1.90 29.07 15.42
CA GLY A 81 2.67 30.02 16.23
C GLY A 81 4.18 29.91 16.09
N GLY A 82 4.70 29.54 14.91
CA GLY A 82 6.13 29.36 14.67
C GLY A 82 6.70 27.98 15.00
N ALA A 83 5.99 27.17 15.77
CA ALA A 83 6.36 25.79 16.07
C ALA A 83 5.69 24.80 15.09
N THR A 84 6.38 23.70 14.77
CA THR A 84 5.84 22.63 13.94
C THR A 84 5.40 21.45 14.81
N TYR A 85 4.12 21.10 14.72
CA TYR A 85 3.52 19.98 15.44
C TYR A 85 3.20 18.85 14.51
N GLN A 86 3.37 17.62 14.98
CA GLN A 86 2.95 16.40 14.31
C GLN A 86 1.53 16.07 14.74
N VAL A 87 0.55 16.32 13.88
CA VAL A 87 -0.88 16.17 14.20
C VAL A 87 -1.41 14.86 13.65
N PRO A 88 -1.98 13.96 14.49
CA PRO A 88 -2.62 12.74 14.02
C PRO A 88 -3.92 13.07 13.29
N VAL A 89 -4.12 12.49 12.11
CA VAL A 89 -5.31 12.66 11.28
C VAL A 89 -5.78 11.33 10.73
N GLU A 90 -7.10 11.20 10.56
CA GLU A 90 -7.68 10.04 9.89
C GLU A 90 -7.30 10.02 8.41
N VAL A 91 -7.03 8.84 7.89
CA VAL A 91 -6.67 8.63 6.49
C VAL A 91 -7.93 8.31 5.69
N ARG A 92 -8.15 9.03 4.59
CA ARG A 92 -9.26 8.73 3.66
C ARG A 92 -9.06 7.36 3.00
N SER A 93 -10.15 6.69 2.62
CA SER A 93 -10.13 5.35 2.02
C SER A 93 -9.20 5.22 0.82
N ASP A 94 -9.26 6.16 -0.13
CA ASP A 94 -8.39 6.18 -1.31
C ASP A 94 -6.90 6.24 -0.93
N ARG A 95 -6.58 7.04 0.08
CA ARG A 95 -5.21 7.21 0.56
C ARG A 95 -4.74 6.00 1.37
N ARG A 96 -5.63 5.36 2.15
CA ARG A 96 -5.31 4.09 2.85
C ARG A 96 -4.83 3.05 1.87
N GLN A 97 -5.58 2.87 0.78
CA GLN A 97 -5.23 1.92 -0.28
C GLN A 97 -3.89 2.29 -0.94
N ALA A 98 -3.69 3.55 -1.29
CA ALA A 98 -2.45 4.02 -1.92
C ALA A 98 -1.23 3.82 -1.02
N LEU A 99 -1.36 4.07 0.29
CA LEU A 99 -0.30 3.84 1.27
C LEU A 99 0.02 2.36 1.43
N ALA A 100 -1.00 1.50 1.53
CA ALA A 100 -0.82 0.05 1.63
C ALA A 100 -0.07 -0.51 0.41
N ILE A 101 -0.48 -0.13 -0.79
CA ILE A 101 0.20 -0.52 -2.04
C ILE A 101 1.66 -0.09 -2.02
N ARG A 102 1.94 1.16 -1.68
CA ARG A 102 3.29 1.72 -1.62
C ARG A 102 4.17 1.00 -0.60
N TRP A 103 3.64 0.73 0.58
CA TRP A 103 4.39 0.08 1.65
C TRP A 103 4.69 -1.38 1.33
N ILE A 104 3.73 -2.13 0.78
CA ILE A 104 3.95 -3.51 0.34
C ILE A 104 5.04 -3.56 -0.75
N ILE A 105 4.97 -2.70 -1.77
CA ILE A 105 5.95 -2.67 -2.85
C ILE A 105 7.34 -2.31 -2.33
N SER A 106 7.42 -1.27 -1.48
CA SER A 106 8.68 -0.85 -0.87
C SER A 106 9.30 -1.95 -0.01
N SER A 107 8.48 -2.61 0.81
CA SER A 107 8.91 -3.72 1.67
C SER A 107 9.36 -4.93 0.85
N ALA A 108 8.61 -5.29 -0.18
CA ALA A 108 8.98 -6.38 -1.09
C ALA A 108 10.34 -6.12 -1.76
N ARG A 109 10.58 -4.89 -2.23
CA ARG A 109 11.87 -4.51 -2.84
C ARG A 109 13.04 -4.61 -1.88
N GLY A 110 12.83 -4.43 -0.59
CA GLY A 110 13.84 -4.54 0.46
C GLY A 110 14.13 -5.97 0.93
N ARG A 111 13.43 -6.99 0.41
CA ARG A 111 13.64 -8.38 0.78
C ARG A 111 14.90 -8.98 0.10
N ASN A 112 15.39 -10.07 0.66
CA ASN A 112 16.64 -10.69 0.23
C ASN A 112 16.48 -11.79 -0.82
N GLU A 113 15.24 -12.15 -1.19
CA GLU A 113 15.00 -13.16 -2.23
C GLU A 113 15.55 -12.71 -3.59
N ASN A 114 15.87 -13.64 -4.48
CA ASN A 114 16.54 -13.35 -5.74
C ASN A 114 15.66 -12.59 -6.73
N THR A 115 14.41 -13.01 -6.90
CA THR A 115 13.52 -12.46 -7.91
C THR A 115 12.45 -11.57 -7.26
N MET A 116 11.96 -10.56 -8.00
CA MET A 116 10.87 -9.71 -7.50
C MET A 116 9.56 -10.49 -7.31
N VAL A 117 9.34 -11.55 -8.08
CA VAL A 117 8.21 -12.49 -7.93
C VAL A 117 8.23 -13.12 -6.54
N GLU A 118 9.37 -13.66 -6.12
CA GLU A 118 9.55 -14.27 -4.80
C GLU A 118 9.42 -13.26 -3.67
N ARG A 119 10.04 -12.09 -3.83
CA ARG A 119 9.97 -10.99 -2.87
C ARG A 119 8.53 -10.54 -2.64
N LEU A 120 7.79 -10.34 -3.72
CA LEU A 120 6.40 -9.89 -3.65
C LEU A 120 5.49 -10.96 -3.06
N SER A 121 5.63 -12.23 -3.49
CA SER A 121 4.84 -13.33 -2.93
C SER A 121 5.11 -13.51 -1.45
N GLY A 122 6.36 -13.41 -1.02
CA GLY A 122 6.77 -13.49 0.37
C GLY A 122 6.16 -12.36 1.22
N GLU A 123 6.25 -11.11 0.76
CA GLU A 123 5.70 -9.97 1.49
C GLU A 123 4.17 -10.00 1.57
N LEU A 124 3.48 -10.37 0.48
CA LEU A 124 2.02 -10.50 0.48
C LEU A 124 1.54 -11.61 1.43
N LEU A 125 2.21 -12.76 1.47
CA LEU A 125 1.89 -13.84 2.41
C LEU A 125 2.13 -13.42 3.86
N ASP A 126 3.25 -12.76 4.14
CA ASP A 126 3.54 -12.24 5.48
C ASP A 126 2.50 -11.21 5.91
N ALA A 127 2.14 -10.28 5.02
CA ALA A 127 1.13 -9.27 5.28
C ALA A 127 -0.27 -9.87 5.49
N ALA A 128 -0.66 -10.89 4.73
CA ALA A 128 -1.92 -11.61 4.95
C ALA A 128 -1.99 -12.26 6.34
N ASN A 129 -0.85 -12.70 6.85
CA ASN A 129 -0.71 -13.24 8.21
C ASN A 129 -0.39 -12.19 9.29
N ASN A 130 -0.60 -10.90 9.02
CA ASN A 130 -0.26 -9.79 9.94
C ASN A 130 1.23 -9.77 10.36
N ARG A 131 2.12 -10.14 9.47
CA ARG A 131 3.56 -10.13 9.66
C ARG A 131 4.25 -9.34 8.55
N GLY A 132 5.54 -9.16 8.67
CA GLY A 132 6.35 -8.51 7.64
C GLY A 132 6.56 -7.01 7.85
N THR A 133 7.40 -6.46 6.99
CA THR A 133 7.89 -5.08 7.11
C THR A 133 6.80 -4.05 6.80
N ALA A 134 5.89 -4.38 5.88
CA ALA A 134 4.78 -3.49 5.53
C ALA A 134 3.79 -3.34 6.70
N VAL A 135 3.44 -4.43 7.39
CA VAL A 135 2.61 -4.39 8.58
C VAL A 135 3.29 -3.63 9.71
N LYS A 136 4.60 -3.86 9.92
CA LYS A 136 5.39 -3.10 10.90
C LYS A 136 5.35 -1.60 10.59
N LYS A 137 5.44 -1.20 9.34
CA LYS A 137 5.33 0.21 8.93
C LYS A 137 3.98 0.82 9.31
N ARG A 138 2.88 0.07 9.15
CA ARG A 138 1.55 0.49 9.63
C ARG A 138 1.54 0.68 11.15
N GLU A 139 2.06 -0.29 11.89
CA GLU A 139 2.12 -0.24 13.36
C GLU A 139 2.94 0.94 13.86
N ASP A 140 4.11 1.18 13.26
CA ASP A 140 4.94 2.33 13.60
C ASP A 140 4.23 3.65 13.32
N THR A 141 3.49 3.75 12.22
CA THR A 141 2.67 4.92 11.88
C THR A 141 1.56 5.14 12.91
N HIS A 142 0.86 4.08 13.32
CA HIS A 142 -0.16 4.15 14.36
C HIS A 142 0.44 4.52 15.72
N ARG A 143 1.60 3.98 16.06
CA ARG A 143 2.32 4.31 17.31
C ARG A 143 2.74 5.78 17.33
N MET A 144 3.23 6.32 16.21
CA MET A 144 3.53 7.75 16.09
C MET A 144 2.27 8.61 16.24
N ALA A 145 1.15 8.20 15.66
CA ALA A 145 -0.11 8.92 15.80
C ALA A 145 -0.61 8.92 17.26
N GLU A 146 -0.49 7.79 17.94
CA GLU A 146 -0.86 7.67 19.36
C GLU A 146 0.06 8.52 20.26
N ALA A 147 1.37 8.51 20.03
CA ALA A 147 2.33 9.33 20.77
C ALA A 147 2.04 10.84 20.61
N ASN A 148 1.50 11.25 19.47
CA ASN A 148 1.14 12.65 19.20
C ASN A 148 -0.34 12.96 19.44
N ARG A 149 -1.07 12.08 20.12
CA ARG A 149 -2.51 12.23 20.37
C ARG A 149 -2.85 13.53 21.11
N ALA A 150 -1.98 14.02 21.97
CA ALA A 150 -2.14 15.29 22.69
C ALA A 150 -2.34 16.49 21.74
N PHE A 151 -1.82 16.42 20.50
CA PHE A 151 -1.93 17.48 19.50
C PHE A 151 -3.15 17.29 18.55
N SER A 152 -4.04 16.34 18.80
CA SER A 152 -5.21 16.07 17.96
C SER A 152 -6.17 17.27 17.82
N HIS A 153 -6.23 18.15 18.83
CA HIS A 153 -7.02 19.38 18.80
C HIS A 153 -6.50 20.43 17.80
N TYR A 154 -5.27 20.29 17.29
CA TYR A 154 -4.72 21.13 16.22
C TYR A 154 -5.16 20.68 14.82
N ARG A 155 -6.08 19.72 14.69
CA ARG A 155 -6.64 19.35 13.38
C ARG A 155 -7.31 20.55 12.72
N TRP A 156 -7.24 20.60 11.40
CA TRP A 156 -8.01 21.57 10.59
C TRP A 156 -9.32 21.04 10.10
#